data_53ffa16f0e3f1c63df8e35d6025616ac
#
_entry.id   53ffa16f0e3f1c63df8e35d6025616ac
#
_cell.length_a   1.000
_cell.length_b   1.000
_cell.length_c   1.000
_cell.angle_alpha   90.00
_cell.angle_beta   90.00
_cell.angle_gamma   90.00
#
_symmetry.space_group_name_H-M   'P 1'
#
loop_
_entity.id
_entity.type
_entity.pdbx_description
1 polymer ?
#
loop_
_entity_poly.entity_id
_entity_poly.type
_entity_poly.pdbx_seq_one_letter_code
_entity_poly.pdbx_strand_id
1 'polypeptide(L)'
;MDDLFQRYGDAWGSRDPDAIVALHTENTTFHAHVGQEPARGKAAVRQAFTDLLAQFPDLAFEQVSLRTGHDFWVVEWRMTGTPAGAETSFDVDLIDLITVEDGLVKSKDSYLDAVSMQAQLGMAVAQ
;
A
#
# COMPACT_ATOMS: atom_id res chain seq x y z
N MET A 1 -0.95 10.05 -16.59
CA MET A 1 -1.08 9.65 -15.16
C MET A 1 -2.16 8.60 -14.93
N ASP A 2 -3.32 8.78 -15.54
CA ASP A 2 -4.45 7.84 -15.34
C ASP A 2 -4.11 6.41 -15.79
N ASP A 3 -3.37 6.26 -16.88
CA ASP A 3 -2.97 4.94 -17.37
C ASP A 3 -2.05 4.21 -16.38
N LEU A 4 -1.08 4.91 -15.81
CA LEU A 4 -0.19 4.32 -14.81
C LEU A 4 -0.97 3.95 -13.54
N PHE A 5 -1.87 4.82 -13.09
CA PHE A 5 -2.71 4.56 -11.93
C PHE A 5 -3.53 3.28 -12.15
N GLN A 6 -4.15 3.14 -13.33
CA GLN A 6 -4.95 1.96 -13.66
C GLN A 6 -4.09 0.69 -13.68
N ARG A 7 -2.95 0.74 -14.35
CA ARG A 7 -2.04 -0.42 -14.42
C ARG A 7 -1.51 -0.81 -13.05
N TYR A 8 -1.24 0.19 -12.21
CA TYR A 8 -0.77 -0.03 -10.84
C TYR A 8 -1.85 -0.72 -9.99
N GLY A 9 -3.10 -0.27 -10.11
CA GLY A 9 -4.23 -0.91 -9.45
C GLY A 9 -4.44 -2.35 -9.90
N ASP A 10 -4.31 -2.60 -11.21
CA ASP A 10 -4.42 -3.95 -11.76
C ASP A 10 -3.30 -4.86 -11.24
N ALA A 11 -2.08 -4.33 -11.12
CA ALA A 11 -0.95 -5.09 -10.59
C ALA A 11 -1.18 -5.49 -9.12
N TRP A 12 -1.70 -4.58 -8.30
CA TRP A 12 -2.06 -4.89 -6.91
C TRP A 12 -3.18 -5.92 -6.85
N GLY A 13 -4.17 -5.81 -7.75
CA GLY A 13 -5.26 -6.79 -7.85
C GLY A 13 -4.79 -8.17 -8.23
N SER A 14 -3.68 -8.28 -8.97
CA SER A 14 -3.09 -9.58 -9.32
C SER A 14 -2.40 -10.26 -8.14
N ARG A 15 -2.10 -9.50 -7.07
CA ARG A 15 -1.42 -9.97 -5.84
C ARG A 15 -0.01 -10.52 -6.13
N ASP A 16 0.60 -10.09 -7.22
CA ASP A 16 1.94 -10.53 -7.63
C ASP A 16 2.95 -9.40 -7.36
N PRO A 17 3.84 -9.54 -6.37
CA PRO A 17 4.83 -8.51 -6.07
C PRO A 17 5.73 -8.16 -7.26
N ASP A 18 6.05 -9.12 -8.11
CA ASP A 18 6.86 -8.86 -9.31
C ASP A 18 6.12 -7.94 -10.28
N ALA A 19 4.82 -8.16 -10.49
CA ALA A 19 4.01 -7.30 -11.35
C ALA A 19 3.92 -5.88 -10.79
N ILE A 20 3.82 -5.74 -9.47
CA ILE A 20 3.74 -4.44 -8.83
C ILE A 20 5.06 -3.69 -9.00
N VAL A 21 6.19 -4.29 -8.63
CA VAL A 21 7.49 -3.58 -8.68
C VAL A 21 8.01 -3.39 -10.10
N ALA A 22 7.46 -4.11 -11.08
CA ALA A 22 7.76 -3.84 -12.49
C ALA A 22 7.35 -2.42 -12.89
N LEU A 23 6.42 -1.80 -12.15
CA LEU A 23 5.98 -0.43 -12.37
C LEU A 23 6.71 0.59 -11.49
N HIS A 24 7.72 0.18 -10.73
CA HIS A 24 8.53 1.04 -9.87
C HIS A 24 9.89 1.31 -10.49
N THR A 25 10.52 2.44 -10.09
CA THR A 25 11.90 2.75 -10.47
C THR A 25 12.87 1.85 -9.69
N GLU A 26 14.13 1.75 -10.18
CA GLU A 26 15.16 0.97 -9.48
C GLU A 26 15.46 1.50 -8.07
N ASN A 27 15.43 2.82 -7.90
CA ASN A 27 15.71 3.46 -6.60
C ASN A 27 14.44 3.81 -5.84
N THR A 28 13.37 3.09 -6.10
CA THR A 28 12.05 3.30 -5.46
C THR A 28 12.11 3.16 -3.94
N THR A 29 11.11 3.75 -3.27
CA THR A 29 10.95 3.61 -1.83
C THR A 29 9.49 3.30 -1.49
N PHE A 30 9.29 2.55 -0.41
CA PHE A 30 7.98 2.31 0.16
C PHE A 30 8.07 2.52 1.67
N HIS A 31 7.18 3.37 2.20
CA HIS A 31 7.12 3.66 3.61
C HIS A 31 5.68 3.54 4.11
N ALA A 32 5.41 2.51 4.89
CA ALA A 32 4.16 2.41 5.64
C ALA A 32 4.34 3.18 6.95
N HIS A 33 3.60 4.29 7.09
CA HIS A 33 3.77 5.21 8.22
C HIS A 33 3.02 4.69 9.44
N VAL A 34 3.49 3.57 9.98
CA VAL A 34 2.96 2.93 11.18
C VAL A 34 4.10 2.54 12.13
N GLY A 35 5.15 3.37 12.15
CA GLY A 35 6.31 3.13 13.00
C GLY A 35 7.40 2.28 12.38
N GLN A 36 7.28 1.97 11.09
CA GLN A 36 8.27 1.16 10.36
C GLN A 36 9.26 2.04 9.62
N GLU A 37 10.47 1.53 9.41
CA GLU A 37 11.45 2.16 8.56
C GLU A 37 11.06 2.01 7.09
N PRO A 38 11.41 2.97 6.22
CA PRO A 38 11.13 2.83 4.80
C PRO A 38 11.96 1.71 4.17
N ALA A 39 11.35 0.98 3.24
CA ALA A 39 12.05 0.05 2.35
C ALA A 39 12.65 0.86 1.19
N ARG A 40 13.91 0.66 0.89
CA ARG A 40 14.63 1.41 -0.13
C ARG A 40 15.20 0.48 -1.18
N GLY A 41 14.95 0.81 -2.44
CA GLY A 41 15.37 0.01 -3.58
C GLY A 41 14.35 -1.05 -3.95
N LYS A 42 14.38 -1.45 -5.22
CA LYS A 42 13.35 -2.32 -5.80
C LYS A 42 13.27 -3.67 -5.08
N ALA A 43 14.40 -4.26 -4.71
CA ALA A 43 14.41 -5.56 -4.04
C ALA A 43 13.79 -5.48 -2.64
N ALA A 44 14.12 -4.43 -1.87
CA ALA A 44 13.55 -4.26 -0.53
C ALA A 44 12.05 -3.95 -0.60
N VAL A 45 11.63 -3.14 -1.57
CA VAL A 45 10.21 -2.80 -1.76
C VAL A 45 9.43 -4.04 -2.17
N ARG A 46 9.99 -4.87 -3.06
CA ARG A 46 9.36 -6.14 -3.45
C ARG A 46 9.15 -7.05 -2.22
N GLN A 47 10.17 -7.13 -1.36
CA GLN A 47 10.06 -7.95 -0.15
C GLN A 47 8.98 -7.41 0.79
N ALA A 48 8.91 -6.08 0.95
CA ALA A 48 7.87 -5.47 1.79
C ALA A 48 6.46 -5.79 1.26
N PHE A 49 6.26 -5.74 -0.05
CA PHE A 49 4.97 -6.07 -0.65
C PHE A 49 4.65 -7.56 -0.51
N THR A 50 5.66 -8.41 -0.66
CA THR A 50 5.50 -9.86 -0.44
C THR A 50 5.03 -10.14 0.98
N ASP A 51 5.66 -9.52 1.96
CA ASP A 51 5.31 -9.70 3.38
C ASP A 51 3.91 -9.16 3.67
N LEU A 52 3.55 -8.01 3.10
CA LEU A 52 2.24 -7.40 3.29
C LEU A 52 1.12 -8.32 2.77
N LEU A 53 1.29 -8.85 1.55
CA LEU A 53 0.30 -9.73 0.94
C LEU A 53 0.20 -11.08 1.67
N ALA A 54 1.30 -11.56 2.24
CA ALA A 54 1.29 -12.77 3.06
C ALA A 54 0.62 -12.53 4.41
N GLN A 55 0.82 -11.34 4.99
CA GLN A 55 0.23 -10.97 6.28
C GLN A 55 -1.28 -10.81 6.19
N PHE A 56 -1.78 -10.31 5.05
CA PHE A 56 -3.21 -10.09 4.82
C PHE A 56 -3.64 -10.76 3.51
N PRO A 57 -3.90 -12.08 3.54
CA PRO A 57 -4.19 -12.83 2.30
C PRO A 57 -5.41 -12.34 1.52
N ASP A 58 -6.36 -11.69 2.20
CA ASP A 58 -7.59 -11.16 1.61
C ASP A 58 -7.59 -9.64 1.48
N LEU A 59 -6.41 -9.01 1.50
CA LEU A 59 -6.28 -7.55 1.43
C LEU A 59 -7.02 -6.99 0.21
N ALA A 60 -7.88 -6.00 0.43
CA ALA A 60 -8.67 -5.39 -0.61
C ALA A 60 -8.79 -3.88 -0.38
N PHE A 61 -9.01 -3.14 -1.46
CA PHE A 61 -9.07 -1.68 -1.44
C PHE A 61 -10.28 -1.18 -2.23
N GLU A 62 -11.03 -0.26 -1.62
CA GLU A 62 -12.12 0.46 -2.28
C GLU A 62 -11.71 1.91 -2.42
N GLN A 63 -11.73 2.43 -3.66
CA GLN A 63 -11.32 3.81 -3.93
C GLN A 63 -12.40 4.78 -3.46
N VAL A 64 -12.00 5.75 -2.62
CA VAL A 64 -12.89 6.81 -2.14
C VAL A 64 -12.66 8.09 -2.92
N SER A 65 -11.41 8.51 -3.11
CA SER A 65 -11.09 9.72 -3.86
C SER A 65 -9.70 9.59 -4.49
N LEU A 66 -9.50 10.36 -5.56
CA LEU A 66 -8.21 10.41 -6.27
C LEU A 66 -7.91 11.85 -6.65
N ARG A 67 -6.68 12.28 -6.37
CA ARG A 67 -6.14 13.57 -6.81
C ARG A 67 -4.85 13.30 -7.57
N THR A 68 -4.73 13.84 -8.77
CA THR A 68 -3.54 13.67 -9.59
C THR A 68 -2.87 15.01 -9.86
N GLY A 69 -1.55 14.99 -9.95
CA GLY A 69 -0.75 16.11 -10.40
C GLY A 69 0.12 15.70 -11.58
N HIS A 70 1.12 16.50 -11.89
CA HIS A 70 2.02 16.24 -13.00
C HIS A 70 2.85 14.98 -12.77
N ASP A 71 3.34 14.78 -11.55
CA ASP A 71 4.27 13.71 -11.21
C ASP A 71 3.87 13.00 -9.90
N PHE A 72 2.58 13.03 -9.56
CA PHE A 72 2.11 12.37 -8.34
C PHE A 72 0.62 12.07 -8.43
N TRP A 73 0.17 11.15 -7.56
CA TRP A 73 -1.24 11.06 -7.20
C TRP A 73 -1.37 10.83 -5.69
N VAL A 74 -2.53 11.26 -5.17
CA VAL A 74 -2.96 10.97 -3.80
C VAL A 74 -4.29 10.24 -3.91
N VAL A 75 -4.37 9.06 -3.35
CA VAL A 75 -5.59 8.26 -3.39
C VAL A 75 -6.01 7.89 -1.97
N GLU A 76 -7.30 8.10 -1.71
CA GLU A 76 -7.91 7.70 -0.46
C GLU A 76 -8.63 6.37 -0.68
N TRP A 77 -8.31 5.39 0.17
CA TRP A 77 -8.85 4.03 0.11
C TRP A 77 -9.58 3.67 1.39
N ARG A 78 -10.58 2.80 1.26
CA ARG A 78 -10.99 1.94 2.36
C ARG A 78 -10.22 0.64 2.19
N MET A 79 -9.44 0.29 3.20
CA MET A 79 -8.63 -0.94 3.17
C MET A 79 -9.27 -1.96 4.11
N THR A 80 -9.51 -3.16 3.58
CA THR A 80 -10.05 -4.27 4.36
C THR A 80 -9.10 -5.45 4.30
N GLY A 81 -9.10 -6.24 5.36
CA GLY A 81 -8.28 -7.44 5.40
C GLY A 81 -8.46 -8.21 6.70
N THR A 82 -7.90 -9.41 6.69
CA THR A 82 -7.87 -10.30 7.85
C THR A 82 -6.44 -10.76 8.02
N PRO A 83 -5.82 -10.53 9.20
CA PRO A 83 -4.46 -11.08 9.43
C PRO A 83 -4.44 -12.58 9.25
N ALA A 84 -3.38 -13.11 8.65
CA ALA A 84 -3.23 -14.55 8.41
C ALA A 84 -3.42 -15.33 9.71
N GLY A 85 -4.30 -16.33 9.70
CA GLY A 85 -4.61 -17.14 10.86
C GLY A 85 -5.58 -16.52 11.87
N ALA A 86 -6.00 -15.29 11.65
CA ALA A 86 -6.98 -14.63 12.53
C ALA A 86 -8.40 -14.79 12.00
N GLU A 87 -9.39 -14.58 12.87
CA GLU A 87 -10.80 -14.64 12.50
C GLU A 87 -11.44 -13.27 12.36
N THR A 88 -10.78 -12.23 12.90
CA THR A 88 -11.31 -10.87 12.92
C THR A 88 -10.70 -10.05 11.78
N SER A 89 -11.57 -9.39 11.01
CA SER A 89 -11.17 -8.51 9.91
C SER A 89 -11.14 -7.05 10.37
N PHE A 90 -10.44 -6.22 9.60
CA PHE A 90 -10.44 -4.76 9.79
C PHE A 90 -10.98 -4.06 8.55
N ASP A 91 -11.44 -2.82 8.74
CA ASP A 91 -11.90 -1.92 7.69
C ASP A 91 -11.49 -0.50 8.10
N VAL A 92 -10.47 0.05 7.45
CA VAL A 92 -9.84 1.31 7.86
C VAL A 92 -9.61 2.24 6.70
N ASP A 93 -9.43 3.52 7.00
CA ASP A 93 -9.03 4.52 6.02
C ASP A 93 -7.53 4.44 5.77
N LEU A 94 -7.16 4.60 4.51
CA LEU A 94 -5.78 4.60 4.05
C LEU A 94 -5.61 5.70 3.01
N ILE A 95 -4.51 6.45 3.10
CA ILE A 95 -4.12 7.38 2.04
C ILE A 95 -2.75 6.96 1.52
N ASP A 96 -2.64 6.82 0.20
CA ASP A 96 -1.37 6.63 -0.48
C ASP A 96 -0.96 7.91 -1.18
N LEU A 97 0.26 8.35 -0.93
CA LEU A 97 0.92 9.40 -1.68
C LEU A 97 1.98 8.75 -2.56
N ILE A 98 1.80 8.87 -3.87
CA ILE A 98 2.67 8.24 -4.86
C ILE A 98 3.35 9.34 -5.67
N THR A 99 4.67 9.26 -5.81
CA THR A 99 5.39 10.10 -6.76
C THR A 99 5.85 9.27 -7.95
N VAL A 100 5.94 9.94 -9.11
CA VAL A 100 6.19 9.27 -10.40
C VAL A 100 7.40 9.93 -11.06
N GLU A 101 8.27 9.12 -11.65
CA GLU A 101 9.44 9.57 -12.41
C GLU A 101 9.59 8.67 -13.63
N ASP A 102 9.70 9.26 -14.81
CA ASP A 102 9.85 8.54 -16.07
C ASP A 102 8.76 7.48 -16.31
N GLY A 103 7.53 7.79 -15.92
CA GLY A 103 6.40 6.89 -16.11
C GLY A 103 6.35 5.70 -15.15
N LEU A 104 7.15 5.72 -14.08
CA LEU A 104 7.21 4.66 -13.08
C LEU A 104 7.03 5.24 -11.69
N VAL A 105 6.59 4.41 -10.74
CA VAL A 105 6.43 4.81 -9.34
C VAL A 105 7.80 4.96 -8.71
N LYS A 106 8.10 6.16 -8.24
CA LYS A 106 9.35 6.47 -7.55
C LYS A 106 9.22 6.28 -6.04
N SER A 107 8.12 6.72 -5.45
CA SER A 107 7.90 6.57 -4.02
C SER A 107 6.45 6.25 -3.73
N LYS A 108 6.24 5.46 -2.69
CA LYS A 108 4.91 5.12 -2.18
C LYS A 108 4.94 5.33 -0.67
N ASP A 109 4.16 6.31 -0.22
CA ASP A 109 3.97 6.57 1.20
C ASP A 109 2.53 6.24 1.56
N SER A 110 2.35 5.32 2.50
CA SER A 110 1.04 4.86 2.93
C SER A 110 0.78 5.30 4.36
N TYR A 111 -0.32 6.02 4.57
CA TYR A 111 -0.76 6.51 5.87
C TYR A 111 -2.11 5.89 6.19
N LEU A 112 -2.15 5.03 7.19
CA LEU A 112 -3.38 4.35 7.57
C LEU A 112 -3.75 4.63 9.01
N ASP A 113 -5.02 4.43 9.34
CA ASP A 113 -5.53 4.60 10.71
C ASP A 113 -5.18 3.34 11.53
N ALA A 114 -3.93 3.29 11.99
CA ALA A 114 -3.42 2.14 12.73
C ALA A 114 -4.11 1.98 14.09
N VAL A 115 -4.53 3.08 14.72
CA VAL A 115 -5.23 3.04 16.00
C VAL A 115 -6.58 2.34 15.83
N SER A 116 -7.32 2.70 14.78
CA SER A 116 -8.60 2.07 14.49
C SER A 116 -8.41 0.59 14.12
N MET A 117 -7.39 0.27 13.32
CA MET A 117 -7.08 -1.11 12.97
C MET A 117 -6.83 -1.96 14.21
N GLN A 118 -5.98 -1.48 15.12
CA GLN A 118 -5.66 -2.20 16.35
C GLN A 118 -6.91 -2.41 17.23
N ALA A 119 -7.75 -1.39 17.33
CA ALA A 119 -9.00 -1.50 18.09
C ALA A 119 -9.93 -2.53 17.49
N GLN A 120 -10.09 -2.56 16.16
CA GLN A 120 -10.96 -3.50 15.47
C GLN A 120 -10.47 -4.94 15.62
N LEU A 121 -9.15 -5.14 15.65
CA LEU A 121 -8.56 -6.46 15.80
C LEU A 121 -8.44 -6.91 17.26
N GLY A 122 -8.89 -6.07 18.21
CA GLY A 122 -8.82 -6.39 19.63
C GLY A 122 -7.40 -6.35 20.19
N MET A 123 -6.48 -5.67 19.48
CA MET A 123 -5.11 -5.53 19.94
C MET A 123 -4.98 -4.37 20.90
N ALA A 124 -4.05 -4.51 21.87
CA ALA A 124 -3.75 -3.40 22.76
C ALA A 124 -3.10 -2.25 21.99
N VAL A 125 -3.61 -1.05 22.18
CA VAL A 125 -3.01 0.15 21.61
C VAL A 125 -1.79 0.53 22.44
N ALA A 126 -0.66 0.82 21.78
CA ALA A 126 0.56 1.26 22.45
C ALA A 126 0.31 2.60 23.17
N GLN A 127 0.70 2.67 24.43
CA GLN A 127 0.54 3.84 25.28
C GLN A 127 1.80 4.67 25.27
#